data_ee1b50e64f754ad6abbd71eaa755dbe5
#
_entry.id   ee1b50e64f754ad6abbd71eaa755dbe5
#
_cell.length_a   1.000
_cell.length_b   1.000
_cell.length_c   1.000
_cell.angle_alpha   90.00
_cell.angle_beta   90.00
_cell.angle_gamma   90.00
#
_symmetry.space_group_name_H-M   'P 1'
#
loop_
_entity.id
_entity.type
_entity.pdbx_description
1 polymer ?
#
loop_
_entity_poly.entity_id
_entity_poly.type
_entity_poly.pdbx_seq_one_letter_code
_entity_poly.pdbx_strand_id
1 'polypeptide(L)'
;MSKKTVKISIAGSAGRMGKMLVNVVDQHVECELVAATCHPSEEGVIGKDAGLISGINKNNIFISDNPKELLKGEVIIDFTTPESTVHNSNLAAENKIGLVIGTTGLSKEQENIIEKNSQLSPIIYSSNMSVGVNLLFSLIDKAVRSIDNNWDIEVLEMHHRHKVDAPSGTALSMGKVAAASREHQFEKIKKLSREGKVGQRSNEEIGFATLRGGSVVGDHTMILAHEDERIELTHKATNRKIYANGAVKAAIWCSNKQKGLFSMKQVLGL
;
A
#
# COMPACT_ATOMS: atom_id res chain seq x y z
N MET A 1 -28.97 -9.35 -13.18
CA MET A 1 -28.95 -8.28 -12.15
C MET A 1 -27.77 -7.39 -12.47
N SER A 2 -27.96 -6.07 -12.75
CA SER A 2 -26.84 -5.15 -12.91
C SER A 2 -26.05 -5.10 -11.59
N LYS A 3 -24.72 -5.35 -11.64
CA LYS A 3 -23.86 -5.18 -10.48
C LYS A 3 -23.92 -3.71 -10.04
N LYS A 4 -24.17 -3.46 -8.76
CA LYS A 4 -24.18 -2.11 -8.20
C LYS A 4 -22.79 -1.50 -8.37
N THR A 5 -22.71 -0.34 -9.01
CA THR A 5 -21.46 0.43 -9.15
C THR A 5 -21.13 1.11 -7.82
N VAL A 6 -19.89 0.98 -7.34
CA VAL A 6 -19.41 1.60 -6.09
C VAL A 6 -19.00 3.04 -6.38
N LYS A 7 -19.58 4.00 -5.66
CA LYS A 7 -19.21 5.42 -5.75
C LYS A 7 -17.93 5.69 -4.96
N ILE A 8 -16.90 6.16 -5.65
CA ILE A 8 -15.58 6.40 -5.09
C ILE A 8 -15.25 7.88 -5.11
N SER A 9 -14.74 8.38 -3.98
CA SER A 9 -14.14 9.69 -3.85
C SER A 9 -12.62 9.54 -3.67
N ILE A 10 -11.83 10.42 -4.30
CA ILE A 10 -10.38 10.37 -4.24
C ILE A 10 -9.85 11.60 -3.53
N ALA A 11 -9.14 11.41 -2.41
CA ALA A 11 -8.37 12.42 -1.72
C ALA A 11 -6.96 12.53 -2.32
N GLY A 12 -6.46 13.74 -2.54
CA GLY A 12 -5.15 13.99 -3.13
C GLY A 12 -5.09 13.66 -4.63
N SER A 13 -6.17 13.93 -5.37
CA SER A 13 -6.36 13.56 -6.78
C SER A 13 -5.33 14.17 -7.73
N ALA A 14 -4.73 15.32 -7.40
CA ALA A 14 -3.72 15.97 -8.22
C ALA A 14 -2.29 15.39 -8.06
N GLY A 15 -2.06 14.61 -6.99
CA GLY A 15 -0.80 13.93 -6.75
C GLY A 15 -0.52 12.78 -7.73
N ARG A 16 0.71 12.25 -7.71
CA ARG A 16 1.13 11.14 -8.60
C ARG A 16 0.22 9.92 -8.48
N MET A 17 -0.10 9.49 -7.26
CA MET A 17 -1.00 8.37 -7.04
C MET A 17 -2.45 8.73 -7.30
N GLY A 18 -2.88 9.94 -6.92
CA GLY A 18 -4.23 10.43 -7.18
C GLY A 18 -4.61 10.40 -8.65
N LYS A 19 -3.74 10.87 -9.55
CA LYS A 19 -3.95 10.80 -11.01
C LYS A 19 -4.08 9.36 -11.52
N MET A 20 -3.28 8.44 -10.98
CA MET A 20 -3.41 7.01 -11.31
C MET A 20 -4.74 6.42 -10.82
N LEU A 21 -5.19 6.80 -9.63
CA LEU A 21 -6.46 6.38 -9.06
C LEU A 21 -7.64 6.90 -9.89
N VAL A 22 -7.64 8.19 -10.26
CA VAL A 22 -8.66 8.75 -11.17
C VAL A 22 -8.74 7.93 -12.44
N ASN A 23 -7.60 7.64 -13.08
CA ASN A 23 -7.54 6.83 -14.31
C ASN A 23 -8.07 5.41 -14.10
N VAL A 24 -7.71 4.74 -13.00
CA VAL A 24 -8.14 3.36 -12.75
C VAL A 24 -9.63 3.30 -12.42
N VAL A 25 -10.14 4.23 -11.61
CA VAL A 25 -11.57 4.28 -11.24
C VAL A 25 -12.44 4.58 -12.46
N ASP A 26 -12.03 5.54 -13.30
CA ASP A 26 -12.75 5.93 -14.52
C ASP A 26 -12.90 4.76 -15.51
N GLN A 27 -11.89 3.88 -15.57
CA GLN A 27 -11.89 2.71 -16.47
C GLN A 27 -12.54 1.46 -15.84
N HIS A 28 -12.89 1.48 -14.55
CA HIS A 28 -13.33 0.27 -13.84
C HIS A 28 -14.84 0.10 -13.90
N VAL A 29 -15.33 -1.00 -14.48
CA VAL A 29 -16.75 -1.26 -14.72
C VAL A 29 -17.63 -1.36 -13.47
N GLU A 30 -17.04 -1.60 -12.29
CA GLU A 30 -17.75 -1.70 -11.01
C GLU A 30 -17.59 -0.43 -10.15
N CYS A 31 -16.99 0.64 -10.69
CA CYS A 31 -16.72 1.87 -9.95
C CYS A 31 -17.21 3.10 -10.69
N GLU A 32 -17.56 4.13 -9.93
CA GLU A 32 -17.91 5.46 -10.42
C GLU A 32 -17.13 6.49 -9.64
N LEU A 33 -16.35 7.33 -10.31
CA LEU A 33 -15.70 8.48 -9.66
C LEU A 33 -16.75 9.59 -9.45
N VAL A 34 -16.99 9.98 -8.20
CA VAL A 34 -18.01 10.97 -7.85
C VAL A 34 -17.44 12.25 -7.23
N ALA A 35 -16.21 12.20 -6.72
CA ALA A 35 -15.51 13.38 -6.21
C ALA A 35 -13.98 13.19 -6.27
N ALA A 36 -13.30 14.31 -6.42
CA ALA A 36 -11.84 14.40 -6.43
C ALA A 36 -11.44 15.64 -5.64
N THR A 37 -10.58 15.48 -4.62
CA THR A 37 -10.09 16.63 -3.84
C THR A 37 -8.58 16.74 -3.89
N CYS A 38 -8.06 17.95 -3.62
CA CYS A 38 -6.65 18.23 -3.47
C CYS A 38 -6.40 19.14 -2.25
N HIS A 39 -5.13 19.34 -1.91
CA HIS A 39 -4.77 20.30 -0.86
C HIS A 39 -5.04 21.75 -1.36
N PRO A 40 -5.52 22.68 -0.50
CA PRO A 40 -5.79 24.06 -0.89
C PRO A 40 -4.60 24.78 -1.55
N SER A 41 -3.35 24.43 -1.20
CA SER A 41 -2.16 25.02 -1.85
C SER A 41 -1.97 24.62 -3.31
N GLU A 42 -2.73 23.66 -3.83
CA GLU A 42 -2.69 23.24 -5.23
C GLU A 42 -3.64 24.07 -6.12
N GLU A 43 -3.65 25.40 -5.94
CA GLU A 43 -4.55 26.36 -6.62
C GLU A 43 -4.61 26.15 -8.14
N GLY A 44 -3.51 25.74 -8.75
CA GLY A 44 -3.41 25.52 -10.20
C GLY A 44 -4.31 24.42 -10.76
N VAL A 45 -4.92 23.56 -9.91
CA VAL A 45 -5.77 22.43 -10.33
C VAL A 45 -7.20 22.50 -9.77
N ILE A 46 -7.45 23.33 -8.77
CA ILE A 46 -8.80 23.53 -8.20
C ILE A 46 -9.75 24.03 -9.30
N GLY A 47 -10.95 23.45 -9.37
CA GLY A 47 -11.96 23.73 -10.39
C GLY A 47 -11.68 23.14 -11.77
N LYS A 48 -10.55 22.44 -11.96
CA LYS A 48 -10.26 21.73 -13.22
C LYS A 48 -10.83 20.32 -13.22
N ASP A 49 -11.09 19.80 -14.41
CA ASP A 49 -11.59 18.45 -14.61
C ASP A 49 -10.53 17.41 -14.21
N ALA A 50 -10.89 16.47 -13.33
CA ALA A 50 -10.00 15.47 -12.78
C ALA A 50 -9.49 14.48 -13.84
N GLY A 51 -10.31 14.17 -14.85
CA GLY A 51 -9.92 13.35 -15.98
C GLY A 51 -8.80 14.02 -16.78
N LEU A 52 -8.99 15.28 -17.18
CA LEU A 52 -7.98 16.04 -17.95
C LEU A 52 -6.67 16.19 -17.17
N ILE A 53 -6.74 16.50 -15.86
CA ILE A 53 -5.56 16.60 -14.98
C ILE A 53 -4.83 15.24 -14.85
N SER A 54 -5.56 14.14 -14.97
CA SER A 54 -5.02 12.78 -14.90
C SER A 54 -4.57 12.19 -16.24
N GLY A 55 -4.67 13.00 -17.33
CA GLY A 55 -4.23 12.59 -18.67
C GLY A 55 -5.19 11.63 -19.39
N ILE A 56 -6.46 11.64 -19.01
CA ILE A 56 -7.54 10.90 -19.70
C ILE A 56 -8.57 11.88 -20.29
N ASN A 57 -9.63 11.36 -20.87
CA ASN A 57 -10.73 12.18 -21.36
C ASN A 57 -11.44 12.93 -20.24
N LYS A 58 -12.10 14.04 -20.59
CA LYS A 58 -12.94 14.79 -19.65
C LYS A 58 -14.00 13.87 -19.03
N ASN A 59 -14.08 13.85 -17.69
CA ASN A 59 -15.05 13.03 -16.95
C ASN A 59 -16.08 13.84 -16.16
N ASN A 60 -16.02 15.19 -16.25
CA ASN A 60 -16.92 16.15 -15.59
C ASN A 60 -16.89 16.10 -14.05
N ILE A 61 -15.84 15.54 -13.46
CA ILE A 61 -15.55 15.61 -12.02
C ILE A 61 -14.53 16.72 -11.80
N PHE A 62 -14.93 17.80 -11.12
CA PHE A 62 -14.08 18.95 -10.89
C PHE A 62 -13.36 18.82 -9.55
N ILE A 63 -12.04 19.06 -9.55
CA ILE A 63 -11.20 18.97 -8.37
C ILE A 63 -11.56 20.11 -7.40
N SER A 64 -11.82 19.76 -6.13
CA SER A 64 -12.17 20.70 -5.07
C SER A 64 -11.13 20.68 -3.95
N ASP A 65 -10.97 21.78 -3.23
CA ASP A 65 -10.22 21.87 -1.97
C ASP A 65 -11.10 21.65 -0.74
N ASN A 66 -12.42 21.50 -0.93
CA ASN A 66 -13.35 21.23 0.15
C ASN A 66 -13.42 19.72 0.47
N PRO A 67 -12.93 19.26 1.64
CA PRO A 67 -12.93 17.85 1.99
C PRO A 67 -14.34 17.26 2.13
N LYS A 68 -15.38 18.05 2.33
CA LYS A 68 -16.78 17.57 2.39
C LYS A 68 -17.26 16.98 1.06
N GLU A 69 -16.63 17.34 -0.07
CA GLU A 69 -16.93 16.74 -1.36
C GLU A 69 -16.67 15.21 -1.36
N LEU A 70 -15.72 14.74 -0.53
CA LEU A 70 -15.44 13.31 -0.36
C LEU A 70 -16.65 12.50 0.14
N LEU A 71 -17.61 13.15 0.81
CA LEU A 71 -18.83 12.52 1.31
C LEU A 71 -19.83 12.11 0.21
N LYS A 72 -19.59 12.47 -1.04
CA LYS A 72 -20.38 12.01 -2.18
C LYS A 72 -20.14 10.53 -2.49
N GLY A 73 -19.00 9.98 -2.08
CA GLY A 73 -18.63 8.60 -2.28
C GLY A 73 -19.15 7.66 -1.18
N GLU A 74 -19.31 6.39 -1.52
CA GLU A 74 -19.51 5.31 -0.56
C GLU A 74 -18.17 4.90 0.09
N VAL A 75 -17.06 5.13 -0.63
CA VAL A 75 -15.69 4.87 -0.16
C VAL A 75 -14.76 6.00 -0.60
N ILE A 76 -13.93 6.47 0.33
CA ILE A 76 -12.82 7.39 0.06
C ILE A 76 -11.55 6.56 -0.16
N ILE A 77 -10.78 6.88 -1.22
CA ILE A 77 -9.40 6.38 -1.37
C ILE A 77 -8.44 7.53 -1.08
N ASP A 78 -7.54 7.32 -0.12
CA ASP A 78 -6.62 8.32 0.41
C ASP A 78 -5.15 7.92 0.22
N PHE A 79 -4.43 8.70 -0.60
CA PHE A 79 -2.97 8.64 -0.78
C PHE A 79 -2.40 10.06 -0.62
N THR A 80 -2.55 10.62 0.57
CA THR A 80 -2.19 12.02 0.86
C THR A 80 -0.99 12.10 1.83
N THR A 81 -1.15 12.85 2.92
CA THR A 81 -0.19 12.97 4.03
C THR A 81 -0.80 12.39 5.31
N PRO A 82 0.02 12.04 6.32
CA PRO A 82 -0.48 11.54 7.61
C PRO A 82 -1.54 12.44 8.24
N GLU A 83 -1.34 13.76 8.20
CA GLU A 83 -2.26 14.76 8.77
C GLU A 83 -3.61 14.78 8.02
N SER A 84 -3.55 14.81 6.68
CA SER A 84 -4.76 14.75 5.85
C SER A 84 -5.50 13.43 6.03
N THR A 85 -4.78 12.31 6.15
CA THR A 85 -5.36 10.98 6.37
C THR A 85 -6.11 10.91 7.69
N VAL A 86 -5.56 11.48 8.78
CA VAL A 86 -6.27 11.57 10.07
C VAL A 86 -7.55 12.39 9.92
N HIS A 87 -7.49 13.54 9.25
CA HIS A 87 -8.68 14.37 8.97
C HIS A 87 -9.73 13.59 8.17
N ASN A 88 -9.33 12.95 7.08
CA ASN A 88 -10.23 12.17 6.23
C ASN A 88 -10.80 10.95 6.97
N SER A 89 -10.06 10.36 7.90
CA SER A 89 -10.57 9.24 8.71
C SER A 89 -11.65 9.69 9.71
N ASN A 90 -11.49 10.87 10.33
CA ASN A 90 -12.53 11.46 11.17
C ASN A 90 -13.80 11.74 10.34
N LEU A 91 -13.63 12.36 9.16
CA LEU A 91 -14.72 12.66 8.24
C LEU A 91 -15.47 11.37 7.81
N ALA A 92 -14.74 10.31 7.47
CA ALA A 92 -15.31 9.03 7.09
C ALA A 92 -16.07 8.38 8.26
N ALA A 93 -15.50 8.38 9.45
CA ALA A 93 -16.09 7.80 10.66
C ALA A 93 -17.39 8.49 11.07
N GLU A 94 -17.41 9.84 11.11
CA GLU A 94 -18.58 10.64 11.44
C GLU A 94 -19.74 10.39 10.48
N ASN A 95 -19.46 10.11 9.21
CA ASN A 95 -20.46 9.92 8.16
C ASN A 95 -20.66 8.42 7.80
N LYS A 96 -19.97 7.49 8.48
CA LYS A 96 -20.10 6.03 8.31
C LYS A 96 -19.83 5.56 6.87
N ILE A 97 -18.92 6.21 6.17
CA ILE A 97 -18.47 5.83 4.82
C ILE A 97 -17.13 5.08 4.89
N GLY A 98 -16.85 4.26 3.88
CA GLY A 98 -15.62 3.48 3.81
C GLY A 98 -14.38 4.35 3.56
N LEU A 99 -13.22 3.91 4.05
CA LEU A 99 -11.94 4.58 3.79
C LEU A 99 -10.85 3.55 3.47
N VAL A 100 -10.12 3.80 2.39
CA VAL A 100 -8.94 3.01 1.98
C VAL A 100 -7.71 3.91 2.08
N ILE A 101 -6.80 3.58 3.00
CA ILE A 101 -5.61 4.37 3.30
C ILE A 101 -4.39 3.70 2.70
N GLY A 102 -3.79 4.37 1.69
CA GLY A 102 -2.48 4.03 1.12
C GLY A 102 -1.38 5.01 1.53
N THR A 103 -1.68 6.00 2.34
CA THR A 103 -0.72 6.92 2.94
C THR A 103 0.21 6.16 3.88
N THR A 104 1.50 6.44 3.83
CA THR A 104 2.54 5.85 4.66
C THR A 104 3.13 6.87 5.62
N GLY A 105 3.83 6.40 6.66
CA GLY A 105 4.54 7.28 7.59
C GLY A 105 3.65 7.86 8.71
N LEU A 106 2.50 7.27 8.98
CA LEU A 106 1.69 7.64 10.14
C LEU A 106 2.47 7.35 11.44
N SER A 107 2.35 8.26 12.41
CA SER A 107 2.84 8.03 13.77
C SER A 107 1.94 7.04 14.52
N LYS A 108 2.41 6.53 15.66
CA LYS A 108 1.60 5.61 16.48
C LYS A 108 0.33 6.27 16.99
N GLU A 109 0.38 7.56 17.31
CA GLU A 109 -0.77 8.36 17.74
C GLU A 109 -1.80 8.48 16.61
N GLN A 110 -1.32 8.70 15.37
CA GLN A 110 -2.18 8.77 14.18
C GLN A 110 -2.80 7.40 13.86
N GLU A 111 -2.04 6.31 13.96
CA GLU A 111 -2.57 4.94 13.82
C GLU A 111 -3.66 4.64 14.87
N ASN A 112 -3.47 5.05 16.12
CA ASN A 112 -4.48 4.88 17.17
C ASN A 112 -5.79 5.64 16.87
N ILE A 113 -5.70 6.82 16.24
CA ILE A 113 -6.90 7.56 15.77
C ILE A 113 -7.61 6.76 14.67
N ILE A 114 -6.87 6.23 13.70
CA ILE A 114 -7.44 5.40 12.62
C ILE A 114 -8.14 4.16 13.22
N GLU A 115 -7.51 3.49 14.19
CA GLU A 115 -8.08 2.32 14.87
C GLU A 115 -9.38 2.68 15.60
N LYS A 116 -9.42 3.81 16.33
CA LYS A 116 -10.63 4.32 16.99
C LYS A 116 -11.74 4.59 15.96
N ASN A 117 -11.42 5.26 14.86
CA ASN A 117 -12.37 5.61 13.81
C ASN A 117 -12.95 4.37 13.11
N SER A 118 -12.17 3.30 13.03
CA SER A 118 -12.62 2.03 12.45
C SER A 118 -13.78 1.37 13.22
N GLN A 119 -14.02 1.75 14.47
CA GLN A 119 -15.17 1.30 15.25
C GLN A 119 -16.50 1.90 14.74
N LEU A 120 -16.43 2.94 13.92
CA LEU A 120 -17.60 3.66 13.38
C LEU A 120 -17.78 3.42 11.87
N SER A 121 -16.70 3.22 11.13
CA SER A 121 -16.70 3.00 9.67
C SER A 121 -15.72 1.89 9.25
N PRO A 122 -15.88 1.27 8.08
CA PRO A 122 -14.90 0.31 7.57
C PRO A 122 -13.66 1.04 7.05
N ILE A 123 -12.50 0.73 7.63
CA ILE A 123 -11.22 1.30 7.21
C ILE A 123 -10.28 0.18 6.76
N ILE A 124 -9.71 0.34 5.57
CA ILE A 124 -8.61 -0.51 5.11
C ILE A 124 -7.33 0.30 5.21
N TYR A 125 -6.38 -0.16 6.02
CA TYR A 125 -5.07 0.45 6.15
C TYR A 125 -3.98 -0.55 5.79
N SER A 126 -3.14 -0.21 4.81
CA SER A 126 -2.03 -1.05 4.40
C SER A 126 -0.87 -0.20 3.88
N SER A 127 0.33 -0.51 4.32
CA SER A 127 1.57 0.14 3.84
C SER A 127 1.89 -0.14 2.37
N ASN A 128 1.23 -1.15 1.78
CA ASN A 128 1.36 -1.48 0.36
C ASN A 128 0.03 -2.02 -0.16
N MET A 129 -0.52 -1.39 -1.20
CA MET A 129 -1.80 -1.78 -1.81
C MET A 129 -1.63 -2.80 -2.95
N SER A 130 -0.42 -3.15 -3.36
CA SER A 130 -0.21 -4.14 -4.45
C SER A 130 -0.73 -5.52 -4.04
N VAL A 131 -1.60 -6.09 -4.87
CA VAL A 131 -2.09 -7.47 -4.70
C VAL A 131 -0.93 -8.46 -4.69
N GLY A 132 0.01 -8.31 -5.64
CA GLY A 132 1.17 -9.21 -5.77
C GLY A 132 2.11 -9.14 -4.56
N VAL A 133 2.35 -7.95 -4.00
CA VAL A 133 3.20 -7.78 -2.79
C VAL A 133 2.53 -8.41 -1.56
N ASN A 134 1.23 -8.23 -1.38
CA ASN A 134 0.52 -8.83 -0.24
C ASN A 134 0.43 -10.35 -0.36
N LEU A 135 0.26 -10.88 -1.58
CA LEU A 135 0.36 -12.31 -1.83
C LEU A 135 1.77 -12.83 -1.52
N LEU A 136 2.83 -12.10 -1.94
CA LEU A 136 4.21 -12.43 -1.61
C LEU A 136 4.42 -12.51 -0.08
N PHE A 137 3.91 -11.56 0.70
CA PHE A 137 3.98 -11.61 2.16
C PHE A 137 3.33 -12.87 2.74
N SER A 138 2.17 -13.26 2.22
CA SER A 138 1.49 -14.49 2.67
C SER A 138 2.27 -15.76 2.29
N LEU A 139 2.89 -15.78 1.10
CA LEU A 139 3.73 -16.89 0.67
C LEU A 139 5.01 -16.99 1.52
N ILE A 140 5.62 -15.85 1.88
CA ILE A 140 6.77 -15.80 2.79
C ILE A 140 6.40 -16.39 4.16
N ASP A 141 5.30 -15.92 4.77
CA ASP A 141 4.85 -16.43 6.07
C ASP A 141 4.66 -17.95 6.02
N LYS A 142 3.97 -18.46 5.00
CA LYS A 142 3.74 -19.88 4.83
C LYS A 142 5.05 -20.66 4.60
N ALA A 143 5.94 -20.18 3.72
CA ALA A 143 7.20 -20.83 3.41
C ALA A 143 8.12 -20.89 4.64
N VAL A 144 8.29 -19.75 5.33
CA VAL A 144 9.18 -19.67 6.51
C VAL A 144 8.68 -20.53 7.67
N ARG A 145 7.37 -20.66 7.88
CA ARG A 145 6.80 -21.58 8.88
C ARG A 145 6.95 -23.05 8.53
N SER A 146 7.20 -23.38 7.26
CA SER A 146 7.30 -24.75 6.77
C SER A 146 8.73 -25.30 6.76
N ILE A 147 9.73 -24.44 7.00
CA ILE A 147 11.16 -24.79 7.02
C ILE A 147 11.74 -24.63 8.43
N ASP A 148 12.83 -25.32 8.72
CA ASP A 148 13.53 -25.21 10.00
C ASP A 148 14.52 -24.01 10.03
N ASN A 149 15.21 -23.85 11.16
CA ASN A 149 16.15 -22.74 11.37
C ASN A 149 17.51 -22.91 10.67
N ASN A 150 17.75 -24.02 9.97
CA ASN A 150 18.97 -24.23 9.18
C ASN A 150 18.89 -23.53 7.80
N TRP A 151 17.72 -23.08 7.42
CA TRP A 151 17.54 -22.27 6.21
C TRP A 151 17.90 -20.82 6.45
N ASP A 152 18.83 -20.31 5.67
CA ASP A 152 19.22 -18.90 5.66
C ASP A 152 18.16 -18.03 4.97
N ILE A 153 17.93 -16.83 5.51
CA ILE A 153 16.96 -15.88 4.95
C ILE A 153 17.69 -14.63 4.48
N GLU A 154 17.55 -14.31 3.19
CA GLU A 154 18.08 -13.10 2.57
C GLU A 154 16.99 -12.38 1.78
N VAL A 155 17.01 -11.06 1.80
CA VAL A 155 16.13 -10.20 1.03
C VAL A 155 16.95 -9.38 0.05
N LEU A 156 16.67 -9.55 -1.25
CA LEU A 156 17.25 -8.75 -2.33
C LEU A 156 16.19 -7.80 -2.87
N GLU A 157 16.55 -6.49 -2.99
CA GLU A 157 15.66 -5.53 -3.62
C GLU A 157 16.38 -4.65 -4.64
N MET A 158 15.67 -4.24 -5.70
CA MET A 158 16.17 -3.30 -6.68
C MET A 158 15.14 -2.23 -7.02
N HIS A 159 15.57 -0.98 -7.04
CA HIS A 159 14.76 0.16 -7.48
C HIS A 159 15.55 1.09 -8.41
N HIS A 160 14.82 2.05 -8.99
CA HIS A 160 15.39 3.08 -9.84
C HIS A 160 16.45 3.93 -9.11
N ARG A 161 17.35 4.54 -9.87
CA ARG A 161 18.47 5.36 -9.35
C ARG A 161 18.08 6.53 -8.43
N HIS A 162 16.84 6.99 -8.54
CA HIS A 162 16.32 8.15 -7.78
C HIS A 162 15.68 7.78 -6.42
N LYS A 163 15.65 6.48 -6.03
CA LYS A 163 15.13 6.07 -4.74
C LYS A 163 16.11 6.42 -3.62
N VAL A 164 15.66 7.17 -2.62
CA VAL A 164 16.52 7.73 -1.56
C VAL A 164 16.63 6.83 -0.32
N ASP A 165 15.60 6.08 0.01
CA ASP A 165 15.61 5.15 1.14
C ASP A 165 16.18 3.77 0.74
N ALA A 166 16.91 3.13 1.65
CA ALA A 166 17.50 1.79 1.51
C ALA A 166 17.65 1.12 2.89
N PRO A 167 17.22 -0.16 3.05
CA PRO A 167 16.36 -0.92 2.14
C PRO A 167 14.97 -0.31 1.98
N SER A 168 14.24 -0.73 0.92
CA SER A 168 12.87 -0.26 0.68
C SER A 168 11.92 -0.71 1.80
N GLY A 169 10.83 0.06 2.03
CA GLY A 169 9.81 -0.31 2.99
C GLY A 169 9.20 -1.70 2.74
N THR A 170 9.05 -2.10 1.47
CA THR A 170 8.57 -3.45 1.11
C THR A 170 9.58 -4.53 1.51
N ALA A 171 10.88 -4.31 1.26
CA ALA A 171 11.92 -5.25 1.68
C ALA A 171 11.95 -5.41 3.21
N LEU A 172 11.87 -4.29 3.95
CA LEU A 172 11.79 -4.34 5.42
C LEU A 172 10.53 -5.08 5.89
N SER A 173 9.39 -4.93 5.21
CA SER A 173 8.16 -5.65 5.53
C SER A 173 8.30 -7.15 5.28
N MET A 174 9.00 -7.58 4.19
CA MET A 174 9.32 -8.99 3.96
C MET A 174 10.13 -9.59 5.11
N GLY A 175 11.18 -8.87 5.55
CA GLY A 175 11.98 -9.30 6.70
C GLY A 175 11.20 -9.36 8.00
N LYS A 176 10.30 -8.40 8.25
CA LYS A 176 9.41 -8.41 9.42
C LYS A 176 8.46 -9.61 9.41
N VAL A 177 7.89 -9.95 8.24
CA VAL A 177 7.04 -11.14 8.08
C VAL A 177 7.85 -12.39 8.40
N ALA A 178 9.04 -12.55 7.82
CA ALA A 178 9.90 -13.70 8.04
C ALA A 178 10.32 -13.82 9.52
N ALA A 179 10.69 -12.71 10.17
CA ALA A 179 11.03 -12.69 11.60
C ALA A 179 9.85 -13.11 12.48
N ALA A 180 8.65 -12.57 12.20
CA ALA A 180 7.42 -12.93 12.92
C ALA A 180 7.06 -14.41 12.73
N SER A 181 7.26 -14.96 11.53
CA SER A 181 7.01 -16.38 11.23
C SER A 181 7.92 -17.32 12.00
N ARG A 182 9.13 -16.86 12.40
CA ARG A 182 10.09 -17.56 13.27
C ARG A 182 10.00 -17.15 14.75
N GLU A 183 9.03 -16.33 15.13
CA GLU A 183 8.86 -15.80 16.49
C GLU A 183 10.05 -15.00 17.02
N HIS A 184 10.80 -14.36 16.09
CA HIS A 184 11.95 -13.52 16.42
C HIS A 184 11.61 -12.02 16.36
N GLN A 185 12.35 -11.21 17.15
CA GLN A 185 12.28 -9.75 17.10
C GLN A 185 13.11 -9.23 15.93
N PHE A 186 12.45 -8.74 14.87
CA PHE A 186 13.10 -8.25 13.65
C PHE A 186 14.29 -7.34 13.88
N GLU A 187 14.16 -6.38 14.80
CA GLU A 187 15.22 -5.41 15.10
C GLU A 187 16.52 -6.04 15.62
N LYS A 188 16.45 -7.21 16.24
CA LYS A 188 17.61 -7.92 16.79
C LYS A 188 18.34 -8.79 15.74
N ILE A 189 17.65 -9.24 14.70
CA ILE A 189 18.16 -10.22 13.75
C ILE A 189 18.37 -9.66 12.33
N LYS A 190 17.91 -8.42 12.05
CA LYS A 190 18.11 -7.80 10.75
C LYS A 190 19.57 -7.44 10.52
N LYS A 191 20.10 -7.73 9.32
CA LYS A 191 21.42 -7.33 8.85
C LYS A 191 21.28 -6.53 7.57
N LEU A 192 21.28 -5.21 7.68
CA LEU A 192 20.96 -4.30 6.56
C LEU A 192 22.07 -4.15 5.54
N SER A 193 23.32 -4.47 5.92
CA SER A 193 24.48 -4.46 5.02
C SER A 193 25.58 -5.38 5.55
N ARG A 194 26.44 -5.82 4.65
CA ARG A 194 27.71 -6.50 4.96
C ARG A 194 28.82 -5.81 4.20
N GLU A 195 29.90 -5.39 4.90
CA GLU A 195 31.04 -4.74 4.31
C GLU A 195 32.32 -5.24 4.98
N GLY A 196 33.36 -5.51 4.19
CA GLY A 196 34.64 -6.03 4.67
C GLY A 196 34.55 -7.45 5.25
N LYS A 197 35.36 -7.74 6.28
CA LYS A 197 35.38 -9.05 6.97
C LYS A 197 34.38 -9.05 8.12
N VAL A 198 33.16 -9.53 7.87
CA VAL A 198 32.04 -9.53 8.84
C VAL A 198 31.87 -10.84 9.61
N GLY A 199 32.74 -11.84 9.36
CA GLY A 199 32.58 -13.19 9.93
C GLY A 199 31.49 -14.01 9.22
N GLN A 200 31.23 -15.20 9.76
CA GLN A 200 30.14 -16.06 9.27
C GLN A 200 28.78 -15.49 9.72
N ARG A 201 27.75 -15.66 8.90
CA ARG A 201 26.38 -15.29 9.28
C ARG A 201 25.87 -16.19 10.41
N SER A 202 24.97 -15.68 11.24
CA SER A 202 24.25 -16.51 12.20
C SER A 202 22.98 -17.12 11.56
N ASN A 203 22.50 -18.24 12.08
CA ASN A 203 21.31 -18.93 11.57
C ASN A 203 20.02 -18.09 11.72
N GLU A 204 19.97 -17.20 12.71
CA GLU A 204 18.79 -16.37 12.96
C GLU A 204 18.76 -15.09 12.08
N GLU A 205 19.90 -14.74 11.48
CA GLU A 205 20.06 -13.49 10.74
C GLU A 205 19.14 -13.42 9.52
N ILE A 206 18.49 -12.28 9.31
CA ILE A 206 17.81 -11.93 8.06
C ILE A 206 18.62 -10.85 7.38
N GLY A 207 19.31 -11.22 6.27
CA GLY A 207 20.16 -10.33 5.53
C GLY A 207 19.41 -9.51 4.48
N PHE A 208 20.00 -8.36 4.10
CA PHE A 208 19.44 -7.48 3.08
C PHE A 208 20.53 -7.06 2.08
N ALA A 209 20.18 -7.13 0.79
CA ALA A 209 20.97 -6.58 -0.30
C ALA A 209 20.13 -5.59 -1.10
N THR A 210 20.69 -4.40 -1.33
CA THR A 210 20.00 -3.30 -1.99
C THR A 210 20.69 -2.93 -3.29
N LEU A 211 19.95 -2.94 -4.40
CA LEU A 211 20.42 -2.51 -5.71
C LEU A 211 19.68 -1.23 -6.15
N ARG A 212 20.42 -0.35 -6.87
CA ARG A 212 19.86 0.87 -7.47
C ARG A 212 20.33 0.95 -8.92
N GLY A 213 19.38 1.11 -9.86
CA GLY A 213 19.73 1.22 -11.28
C GLY A 213 18.55 1.48 -12.19
N GLY A 214 18.80 2.15 -13.30
CA GLY A 214 17.83 2.39 -14.34
C GLY A 214 16.52 3.03 -13.85
N SER A 215 15.41 2.50 -14.35
CA SER A 215 14.02 2.93 -14.05
C SER A 215 13.20 1.84 -13.36
N VAL A 216 13.84 0.86 -12.71
CA VAL A 216 13.18 -0.25 -12.03
C VAL A 216 12.18 0.30 -11.02
N VAL A 217 10.92 -0.09 -11.14
CA VAL A 217 9.82 0.37 -10.27
C VAL A 217 9.94 -0.23 -8.87
N GLY A 218 10.30 -1.51 -8.79
CA GLY A 218 10.55 -2.21 -7.55
C GLY A 218 10.55 -3.73 -7.74
N ASP A 219 11.71 -4.34 -7.61
CA ASP A 219 11.89 -5.79 -7.59
C ASP A 219 12.24 -6.22 -6.17
N HIS A 220 11.64 -7.29 -5.70
CA HIS A 220 11.84 -7.82 -4.36
C HIS A 220 11.89 -9.34 -4.41
N THR A 221 12.94 -9.93 -3.86
CA THR A 221 13.13 -11.38 -3.77
C THR A 221 13.42 -11.77 -2.33
N MET A 222 12.64 -12.70 -1.78
CA MET A 222 12.99 -13.46 -0.60
C MET A 222 13.73 -14.70 -1.05
N ILE A 223 14.93 -14.91 -0.52
CA ILE A 223 15.77 -16.07 -0.77
C ILE A 223 15.78 -16.89 0.53
N LEU A 224 15.36 -18.16 0.43
CA LEU A 224 15.45 -19.15 1.48
C LEU A 224 16.47 -20.19 1.02
N ALA A 225 17.62 -20.26 1.67
CA ALA A 225 18.76 -21.06 1.21
C ALA A 225 19.15 -22.12 2.25
N HIS A 226 19.31 -23.36 1.79
CA HIS A 226 19.88 -24.49 2.53
C HIS A 226 21.16 -24.96 1.84
N GLU A 227 21.87 -25.92 2.42
CA GLU A 227 23.13 -26.42 1.85
C GLU A 227 22.96 -26.96 0.42
N ASP A 228 21.89 -27.71 0.17
CA ASP A 228 21.67 -28.43 -1.10
C ASP A 228 20.60 -27.80 -2.00
N GLU A 229 19.84 -26.82 -1.51
CA GLU A 229 18.73 -26.23 -2.27
C GLU A 229 18.44 -24.78 -1.89
N ARG A 230 17.68 -24.09 -2.73
CA ARG A 230 17.27 -22.71 -2.54
C ARG A 230 15.88 -22.46 -3.09
N ILE A 231 15.07 -21.72 -2.37
CA ILE A 231 13.76 -21.22 -2.82
C ILE A 231 13.85 -19.71 -2.98
N GLU A 232 13.35 -19.19 -4.09
CA GLU A 232 13.24 -17.75 -4.34
C GLU A 232 11.79 -17.35 -4.57
N LEU A 233 11.27 -16.45 -3.73
CA LEU A 233 9.95 -15.86 -3.87
C LEU A 233 10.11 -14.43 -4.37
N THR A 234 9.76 -14.18 -5.63
CA THR A 234 10.05 -12.92 -6.30
C THR A 234 8.79 -12.19 -6.76
N HIS A 235 8.73 -10.89 -6.50
CA HIS A 235 7.77 -9.96 -7.08
C HIS A 235 8.51 -8.86 -7.85
N LYS A 236 8.09 -8.60 -9.09
CA LYS A 236 8.62 -7.52 -9.93
C LYS A 236 7.50 -6.59 -10.35
N ALA A 237 7.64 -5.30 -10.03
CA ALA A 237 6.71 -4.27 -10.45
C ALA A 237 7.18 -3.60 -11.74
N THR A 238 6.36 -3.61 -12.76
CA THR A 238 6.64 -2.93 -14.04
C THR A 238 5.98 -1.55 -14.13
N ASN A 239 4.91 -1.31 -13.32
CA ASN A 239 4.19 -0.05 -13.31
C ASN A 239 3.59 0.20 -11.92
N ARG A 240 3.59 1.46 -11.47
CA ARG A 240 2.96 1.87 -10.19
C ARG A 240 1.43 1.74 -10.19
N LYS A 241 0.80 1.55 -11.33
CA LYS A 241 -0.66 1.29 -11.46
C LYS A 241 -1.12 0.10 -10.61
N ILE A 242 -0.21 -0.83 -10.26
CA ILE A 242 -0.50 -1.95 -9.35
C ILE A 242 -1.04 -1.50 -7.99
N TYR A 243 -0.58 -0.36 -7.46
CA TYR A 243 -1.06 0.19 -6.18
C TYR A 243 -2.46 0.77 -6.32
N ALA A 244 -2.73 1.49 -7.41
CA ALA A 244 -4.06 2.04 -7.70
C ALA A 244 -5.08 0.91 -7.93
N ASN A 245 -4.73 -0.12 -8.71
CA ASN A 245 -5.59 -1.29 -8.92
C ASN A 245 -5.91 -2.01 -7.59
N GLY A 246 -4.92 -2.18 -6.73
CA GLY A 246 -5.13 -2.78 -5.41
C GLY A 246 -6.01 -1.93 -4.50
N ALA A 247 -5.84 -0.60 -4.51
CA ALA A 247 -6.68 0.32 -3.74
C ALA A 247 -8.13 0.33 -4.23
N VAL A 248 -8.37 0.25 -5.54
CA VAL A 248 -9.72 0.13 -6.11
C VAL A 248 -10.35 -1.22 -5.72
N LYS A 249 -9.60 -2.33 -5.77
CA LYS A 249 -10.05 -3.63 -5.26
C LYS A 249 -10.42 -3.55 -3.79
N ALA A 250 -9.60 -2.87 -2.98
CA ALA A 250 -9.88 -2.64 -1.57
C ALA A 250 -11.15 -1.81 -1.37
N ALA A 251 -11.38 -0.77 -2.18
CA ALA A 251 -12.57 0.07 -2.10
C ALA A 251 -13.86 -0.71 -2.42
N ILE A 252 -13.85 -1.54 -3.46
CA ILE A 252 -14.97 -2.43 -3.81
C ILE A 252 -15.26 -3.41 -2.65
N TRP A 253 -14.23 -3.98 -2.04
CA TRP A 253 -14.39 -4.86 -0.88
C TRP A 253 -14.92 -4.10 0.35
N CYS A 254 -14.40 -2.88 0.59
CA CYS A 254 -14.76 -1.99 1.69
C CYS A 254 -16.25 -1.60 1.66
N SER A 255 -16.81 -1.31 0.48
CA SER A 255 -18.21 -0.90 0.30
C SER A 255 -19.22 -1.94 0.82
N ASN A 256 -18.79 -3.18 1.00
CA ASN A 256 -19.62 -4.27 1.54
C ASN A 256 -19.41 -4.50 3.04
N LYS A 257 -18.69 -3.60 3.74
CA LYS A 257 -18.40 -3.70 5.17
C LYS A 257 -19.11 -2.60 5.93
N GLN A 258 -19.45 -2.87 7.20
CA GLN A 258 -20.11 -1.88 8.04
C GLN A 258 -19.12 -1.07 8.88
N LYS A 259 -18.16 -1.73 9.52
CA LYS A 259 -17.10 -1.13 10.35
C LYS A 259 -15.98 -2.13 10.59
N GLY A 260 -14.85 -1.64 11.04
CA GLY A 260 -13.66 -2.43 11.39
C GLY A 260 -12.40 -1.91 10.71
N LEU A 261 -11.25 -2.26 11.30
CA LEU A 261 -9.93 -2.03 10.71
C LEU A 261 -9.48 -3.28 9.99
N PHE A 262 -9.19 -3.15 8.71
CA PHE A 262 -8.80 -4.25 7.83
C PHE A 262 -7.48 -3.93 7.13
N SER A 263 -6.81 -4.96 6.66
CA SER A 263 -5.62 -4.86 5.81
C SER A 263 -5.89 -5.48 4.43
N MET A 264 -4.93 -5.34 3.52
CA MET A 264 -4.99 -6.04 2.23
C MET A 264 -5.04 -7.56 2.38
N LYS A 265 -4.58 -8.14 3.50
CA LYS A 265 -4.68 -9.58 3.78
C LYS A 265 -6.16 -10.03 3.79
N GLN A 266 -7.02 -9.34 4.55
CA GLN A 266 -8.46 -9.66 4.58
C GLN A 266 -9.15 -9.36 3.24
N VAL A 267 -8.77 -8.28 2.54
CA VAL A 267 -9.30 -7.96 1.20
C VAL A 267 -9.06 -9.08 0.21
N LEU A 268 -7.91 -9.77 0.32
CA LEU A 268 -7.49 -10.83 -0.57
C LEU A 268 -7.90 -12.24 -0.10
N GLY A 269 -8.39 -12.38 1.13
CA GLY A 269 -8.74 -13.68 1.71
C GLY A 269 -7.52 -14.54 2.03
N LEU A 270 -6.42 -13.92 2.45
CA LEU A 270 -5.12 -14.56 2.74
C LEU A 270 -4.95 -14.86 4.23
#